data_ae55928d08decfa98a87aa9f988620ec
#
_entry.id   ae55928d08decfa98a87aa9f988620ec
#
_cell.length_a   1.000
_cell.length_b   1.000
_cell.length_c   1.000
_cell.angle_alpha   90.00
_cell.angle_beta   90.00
_cell.angle_gamma   90.00
#
_symmetry.space_group_name_H-M   'P 1'
#
loop_
_entity.id
_entity.type
_entity.pdbx_description
1 polymer ?
#
loop_
_entity_poly.entity_id
_entity_poly.type
_entity_poly.pdbx_seq_one_letter_code
_entity_poly.pdbx_strand_id
1 'polypeptide(L)'
;ELPRWRDVDLSKLTYEAVKQINLKREYSFTSHITVFENCAEQYRFFKELEFTPIRESPMLFGTLVHQTIEDIHKTVLRGEEGTITLDGIKGWFSANYAMLSKKERVYLAPSSQQAALLHVLRYYERENGHWDRIKEAEVEISLIKQQYILKGSVDLIRGEHDTVEIIDFKS
;
A
#
# COMPACT_ATOMS: atom_id res chain seq x y z
N GLU A 1 20.42 35.28 26.33
CA GLU A 1 21.40 34.23 26.68
C GLU A 1 20.68 32.90 26.67
N LEU A 2 21.11 31.98 25.80
CA LEU A 2 20.58 30.62 25.77
C LEU A 2 21.07 29.89 27.03
N PRO A 3 20.19 29.26 27.82
CA PRO A 3 20.60 28.48 28.98
C PRO A 3 21.57 27.39 28.53
N ARG A 4 22.73 27.33 29.23
CA ARG A 4 23.73 26.30 28.91
C ARG A 4 23.17 24.94 29.31
N TRP A 5 23.04 24.03 28.38
CA TRP A 5 22.57 22.65 28.59
C TRP A 5 23.35 21.92 29.69
N ARG A 6 24.56 22.41 30.06
CA ARG A 6 25.42 21.86 31.12
C ARG A 6 24.89 22.10 32.54
N ASP A 7 23.96 23.03 32.72
CA ASP A 7 23.42 23.39 34.03
C ASP A 7 22.08 22.70 34.35
N VAL A 8 21.63 21.81 33.47
CA VAL A 8 20.41 21.02 33.71
C VAL A 8 20.77 19.78 34.52
N ASP A 9 20.34 19.75 35.78
CA ASP A 9 20.48 18.59 36.65
C ASP A 9 19.51 17.47 36.19
N LEU A 10 20.02 16.54 35.38
CA LEU A 10 19.27 15.41 34.83
C LEU A 10 18.91 14.36 35.90
N SER A 11 19.54 14.42 37.08
CA SER A 11 19.25 13.48 38.19
C SER A 11 17.84 13.65 38.76
N LYS A 12 17.22 14.82 38.52
CA LYS A 12 15.84 15.13 38.95
C LYS A 12 14.79 14.73 37.94
N LEU A 13 15.18 14.26 36.75
CA LEU A 13 14.27 13.69 35.77
C LEU A 13 14.01 12.22 36.12
N THR A 14 13.25 11.97 37.15
CA THR A 14 12.67 10.64 37.40
C THR A 14 11.57 10.40 36.36
N TYR A 15 11.92 9.77 35.27
CA TYR A 15 10.95 9.24 34.30
C TYR A 15 10.53 7.87 34.81
N GLU A 16 9.38 7.76 35.45
CA GLU A 16 8.75 6.44 35.57
C GLU A 16 8.33 6.01 34.17
N ALA A 17 9.06 5.04 33.63
CA ALA A 17 8.65 4.38 32.41
C ALA A 17 7.29 3.74 32.68
N VAL A 18 6.22 4.37 32.21
CA VAL A 18 4.89 3.76 32.19
C VAL A 18 5.00 2.56 31.25
N LYS A 19 5.18 1.37 31.85
CA LYS A 19 5.14 0.12 31.13
C LYS A 19 3.74 0.02 30.51
N GLN A 20 3.62 0.28 29.20
CA GLN A 20 2.38 0.05 28.48
C GLN A 20 2.13 -1.47 28.51
N ILE A 21 1.39 -1.89 29.49
CA ILE A 21 1.01 -3.29 29.69
C ILE A 21 -0.07 -3.58 28.64
N ASN A 22 0.21 -4.53 27.75
CA ASN A 22 -0.71 -5.18 26.81
C ASN A 22 -1.02 -4.52 25.46
N LEU A 23 -0.24 -3.60 24.94
CA LEU A 23 -0.33 -3.28 23.52
C LEU A 23 0.34 -4.40 22.70
N LYS A 24 -0.46 -5.17 21.97
CA LYS A 24 0.06 -6.11 20.99
C LYS A 24 0.76 -5.34 19.88
N ARG A 25 1.97 -5.75 19.53
CA ARG A 25 2.68 -5.16 18.40
C ARG A 25 1.98 -5.53 17.10
N GLU A 26 1.78 -4.55 16.23
CA GLU A 26 1.25 -4.77 14.90
C GLU A 26 2.38 -4.93 13.89
N TYR A 27 2.29 -5.98 13.10
CA TYR A 27 3.23 -6.26 12.02
C TYR A 27 2.46 -6.35 10.71
N SER A 28 2.96 -5.69 9.66
CA SER A 28 2.48 -5.91 8.30
C SER A 28 3.26 -7.05 7.66
N PHE A 29 2.60 -7.91 6.93
CA PHE A 29 3.26 -9.01 6.24
C PHE A 29 4.32 -8.48 5.27
N THR A 30 3.95 -7.57 4.37
CA THR A 30 4.85 -7.03 3.35
C THR A 30 5.96 -6.14 3.91
N SER A 31 5.60 -5.20 4.80
CA SER A 31 6.56 -4.18 5.26
C SER A 31 7.41 -4.59 6.47
N HIS A 32 7.05 -5.68 7.16
CA HIS A 32 7.84 -6.19 8.28
C HIS A 32 8.38 -7.59 7.99
N ILE A 33 7.49 -8.58 7.73
CA ILE A 33 7.93 -9.97 7.59
C ILE A 33 8.79 -10.13 6.34
N THR A 34 8.28 -9.73 5.17
CA THR A 34 9.03 -9.88 3.91
C THR A 34 10.35 -9.09 3.91
N VAL A 35 10.36 -7.89 4.50
CA VAL A 35 11.61 -7.10 4.60
C VAL A 35 12.63 -7.80 5.50
N PHE A 36 12.18 -8.35 6.64
CA PHE A 36 13.07 -9.08 7.55
C PHE A 36 13.62 -10.36 6.91
N GLU A 37 12.78 -11.14 6.23
CA GLU A 37 13.17 -12.37 5.55
C GLU A 37 14.19 -12.12 4.42
N ASN A 38 13.99 -11.02 3.68
CA ASN A 38 14.90 -10.63 2.61
C ASN A 38 16.25 -10.12 3.15
N CYS A 39 16.22 -9.28 4.19
CA CYS A 39 17.42 -8.73 4.80
C CYS A 39 17.14 -8.18 6.20
N ALA A 40 17.62 -8.87 7.24
CA ALA A 40 17.44 -8.44 8.63
C ALA A 40 18.10 -7.07 8.92
N GLU A 41 19.24 -6.75 8.30
CA GLU A 41 19.87 -5.42 8.44
C GLU A 41 19.02 -4.32 7.80
N GLN A 42 18.41 -4.57 6.65
CA GLN A 42 17.48 -3.63 6.01
C GLN A 42 16.27 -3.39 6.92
N TYR A 43 15.74 -4.45 7.53
CA TYR A 43 14.65 -4.34 8.50
C TYR A 43 15.06 -3.45 9.68
N ARG A 44 16.25 -3.69 10.23
CA ARG A 44 16.78 -2.87 11.33
C ARG A 44 16.85 -1.40 10.97
N PHE A 45 17.40 -1.07 9.80
CA PHE A 45 17.48 0.31 9.35
C PHE A 45 16.09 0.95 9.17
N PHE A 46 15.16 0.26 8.53
CA PHE A 46 13.87 0.85 8.17
C PHE A 46 12.84 0.82 9.30
N LYS A 47 12.90 -0.17 10.20
CA LYS A 47 11.87 -0.37 11.23
C LYS A 47 12.32 -0.08 12.64
N GLU A 48 13.57 -0.37 12.98
CA GLU A 48 14.10 -0.11 14.32
C GLU A 48 14.74 1.28 14.42
N LEU A 49 15.50 1.68 13.40
CA LEU A 49 16.17 2.97 13.33
C LEU A 49 15.37 4.04 12.56
N GLU A 50 14.22 3.67 12.00
CA GLU A 50 13.26 4.56 11.31
C GLU A 50 13.85 5.35 10.13
N PHE A 51 14.87 4.80 9.45
CA PHE A 51 15.35 5.40 8.21
C PHE A 51 14.30 5.24 7.11
N THR A 52 13.93 6.35 6.50
CA THR A 52 12.99 6.32 5.39
C THR A 52 13.73 5.98 4.10
N PRO A 53 13.38 4.87 3.40
CA PRO A 53 14.00 4.56 2.12
C PRO A 53 13.64 5.61 1.07
N ILE A 54 14.58 5.85 0.15
CA ILE A 54 14.32 6.72 -1.00
C ILE A 54 13.28 6.04 -1.89
N ARG A 55 12.24 6.78 -2.25
CA ARG A 55 11.23 6.33 -3.21
C ARG A 55 11.81 6.36 -4.61
N GLU A 56 11.63 5.30 -5.35
CA GLU A 56 12.15 5.12 -6.70
C GLU A 56 11.02 5.03 -7.74
N SER A 57 11.36 5.35 -9.00
CA SER A 57 10.40 5.31 -10.11
C SER A 57 9.68 3.96 -10.29
N PRO A 58 10.33 2.77 -10.14
CA PRO A 58 9.63 1.49 -10.23
C PRO A 58 8.53 1.33 -9.19
N MET A 59 8.75 1.82 -7.96
CA MET A 59 7.74 1.76 -6.91
C MET A 59 6.54 2.66 -7.23
N LEU A 60 6.79 3.86 -7.78
CA LEU A 60 5.72 4.74 -8.24
C LEU A 60 4.93 4.11 -9.38
N PHE A 61 5.62 3.44 -10.33
CA PHE A 61 4.99 2.73 -11.44
C PHE A 61 3.99 1.67 -10.92
N GLY A 62 4.45 0.79 -10.03
CA GLY A 62 3.60 -0.26 -9.45
C GLY A 62 2.40 0.32 -8.71
N THR A 63 2.63 1.28 -7.81
CA THR A 63 1.56 1.93 -7.04
C THR A 63 0.52 2.59 -7.95
N LEU A 64 0.94 3.24 -9.04
CA LEU A 64 0.05 3.89 -9.99
C LEU A 64 -0.85 2.90 -10.72
N VAL A 65 -0.28 1.77 -11.19
CA VAL A 65 -1.04 0.70 -11.83
C VAL A 65 -2.06 0.11 -10.86
N HIS A 66 -1.62 -0.26 -9.66
CA HIS A 66 -2.47 -0.81 -8.60
C HIS A 66 -3.65 0.12 -8.27
N GLN A 67 -3.36 1.38 -7.95
CA GLN A 67 -4.38 2.33 -7.55
C GLN A 67 -5.42 2.59 -8.65
N THR A 68 -5.00 2.59 -9.91
CA THR A 68 -5.94 2.77 -11.01
C THR A 68 -6.81 1.53 -11.24
N ILE A 69 -6.27 0.32 -11.05
CA ILE A 69 -7.05 -0.92 -11.08
C ILE A 69 -8.02 -0.97 -9.90
N GLU A 70 -7.60 -0.54 -8.72
CA GLU A 70 -8.45 -0.41 -7.53
C GLU A 70 -9.65 0.51 -7.78
N ASP A 71 -9.46 1.65 -8.48
CA ASP A 71 -10.56 2.55 -8.85
C ASP A 71 -11.60 1.85 -9.75
N ILE A 72 -11.15 0.99 -10.68
CA ILE A 72 -12.03 0.15 -11.49
C ILE A 72 -12.84 -0.78 -10.58
N HIS A 73 -12.19 -1.53 -9.69
CA HIS A 73 -12.86 -2.46 -8.79
C HIS A 73 -13.86 -1.77 -7.87
N LYS A 74 -13.48 -0.64 -7.28
CA LYS A 74 -14.38 0.15 -6.43
C LYS A 74 -15.62 0.63 -7.19
N THR A 75 -15.45 0.98 -8.46
CA THR A 75 -16.57 1.39 -9.31
C THR A 75 -17.52 0.21 -9.60
N VAL A 76 -16.97 -0.97 -9.88
CA VAL A 76 -17.75 -2.21 -10.02
C VAL A 76 -18.50 -2.53 -8.73
N LEU A 77 -17.83 -2.52 -7.57
CA LEU A 77 -18.45 -2.84 -6.28
C LEU A 77 -19.55 -1.84 -5.86
N ARG A 78 -19.57 -0.63 -6.45
CA ARG A 78 -20.67 0.33 -6.28
C ARG A 78 -21.83 0.09 -7.24
N GLY A 79 -21.74 -0.87 -8.15
CA GLY A 79 -22.74 -1.14 -9.17
C GLY A 79 -22.76 -0.09 -10.29
N GLU A 80 -21.62 0.56 -10.54
CA GLU A 80 -21.46 1.64 -11.52
C GLU A 80 -20.65 1.19 -12.75
N GLU A 81 -20.64 -0.11 -13.08
CA GLU A 81 -19.82 -0.70 -14.17
C GLU A 81 -20.05 -0.01 -15.51
N GLY A 82 -21.29 0.47 -15.77
CA GLY A 82 -21.62 1.20 -16.99
C GLY A 82 -20.87 2.51 -17.17
N THR A 83 -20.25 3.04 -16.11
CA THR A 83 -19.45 4.27 -16.16
C THR A 83 -17.96 4.01 -16.48
N ILE A 84 -17.53 2.74 -16.44
CA ILE A 84 -16.15 2.36 -16.73
C ILE A 84 -15.90 2.42 -18.23
N THR A 85 -15.30 3.50 -18.66
CA THR A 85 -14.93 3.75 -20.05
C THR A 85 -13.43 3.95 -20.20
N LEU A 86 -12.90 3.76 -21.41
CA LEU A 86 -11.48 4.01 -21.68
C LEU A 86 -11.04 5.43 -21.30
N ASP A 87 -11.88 6.41 -21.53
CA ASP A 87 -11.57 7.80 -21.18
C ASP A 87 -11.70 8.06 -19.68
N GLY A 88 -12.64 7.40 -19.00
CA GLY A 88 -12.74 7.41 -17.55
C GLY A 88 -11.48 6.83 -16.89
N ILE A 89 -11.01 5.67 -17.36
CA ILE A 89 -9.77 5.04 -16.87
C ILE A 89 -8.56 5.93 -17.09
N LYS A 90 -8.42 6.56 -18.27
CA LYS A 90 -7.32 7.52 -18.51
C LYS A 90 -7.42 8.74 -17.59
N GLY A 91 -8.63 9.18 -17.27
CA GLY A 91 -8.87 10.26 -16.30
C GLY A 91 -8.41 9.87 -14.90
N TRP A 92 -8.81 8.70 -14.39
CA TRP A 92 -8.35 8.17 -13.10
C TRP A 92 -6.84 8.00 -13.05
N PHE A 93 -6.26 7.39 -14.09
CA PHE A 93 -4.80 7.24 -14.20
C PHE A 93 -4.07 8.58 -14.11
N SER A 94 -4.54 9.59 -14.83
CA SER A 94 -3.93 10.93 -14.83
C SER A 94 -4.05 11.61 -13.46
N ALA A 95 -5.20 11.48 -12.81
CA ALA A 95 -5.43 12.03 -11.47
C ALA A 95 -4.55 11.33 -10.42
N ASN A 96 -4.47 10.00 -10.46
CA ASN A 96 -3.62 9.20 -9.58
C ASN A 96 -2.14 9.54 -9.78
N TYR A 97 -1.68 9.66 -11.03
CA TYR A 97 -0.30 10.06 -11.31
C TYR A 97 0.01 11.45 -10.76
N ALA A 98 -0.85 12.43 -10.96
CA ALA A 98 -0.66 13.78 -10.45
C ALA A 98 -0.59 13.81 -8.92
N MET A 99 -1.45 13.04 -8.25
CA MET A 99 -1.47 12.93 -6.79
C MET A 99 -0.22 12.24 -6.26
N LEU A 100 0.09 11.04 -6.79
CA LEU A 100 1.20 10.22 -6.34
C LEU A 100 2.56 10.90 -6.59
N SER A 101 2.78 11.46 -7.78
CA SER A 101 4.03 12.13 -8.12
C SER A 101 4.29 13.35 -7.22
N LYS A 102 3.25 14.10 -6.89
CA LYS A 102 3.34 15.22 -5.94
C LYS A 102 3.63 14.76 -4.52
N LYS A 103 2.95 13.71 -4.07
CA LYS A 103 3.11 13.14 -2.72
C LYS A 103 4.51 12.57 -2.52
N GLU A 104 4.96 11.74 -3.45
CA GLU A 104 6.23 10.99 -3.34
C GLU A 104 7.43 11.81 -3.86
N ARG A 105 7.18 12.94 -4.54
CA ARG A 105 8.21 13.76 -5.20
C ARG A 105 9.06 12.97 -6.20
N VAL A 106 8.46 11.98 -6.85
CA VAL A 106 9.06 11.11 -7.86
C VAL A 106 8.26 11.22 -9.15
N TYR A 107 8.93 11.17 -10.28
CA TYR A 107 8.29 11.29 -11.58
C TYR A 107 8.67 10.11 -12.48
N LEU A 108 7.73 9.64 -13.26
CA LEU A 108 7.96 8.63 -14.28
C LEU A 108 8.36 9.32 -15.61
N ALA A 109 9.29 8.71 -16.33
CA ALA A 109 9.53 9.09 -17.73
C ALA A 109 8.24 8.89 -18.56
N PRO A 110 8.03 9.68 -19.62
CA PRO A 110 6.82 9.55 -20.46
C PRO A 110 6.58 8.13 -21.00
N SER A 111 7.65 7.43 -21.38
CA SER A 111 7.58 6.02 -21.81
C SER A 111 7.09 5.09 -20.69
N SER A 112 7.54 5.31 -19.47
CA SER A 112 7.10 4.52 -18.29
C SER A 112 5.65 4.83 -17.93
N GLN A 113 5.21 6.10 -18.03
CA GLN A 113 3.80 6.44 -17.84
C GLN A 113 2.90 5.74 -18.88
N GLN A 114 3.34 5.76 -20.16
CA GLN A 114 2.59 5.07 -21.22
C GLN A 114 2.54 3.56 -20.99
N ALA A 115 3.64 2.96 -20.56
CA ALA A 115 3.67 1.54 -20.22
C ALA A 115 2.72 1.21 -19.06
N ALA A 116 2.72 2.02 -17.98
CA ALA A 116 1.82 1.85 -16.84
C ALA A 116 0.34 1.93 -17.27
N LEU A 117 0.00 2.94 -18.08
CA LEU A 117 -1.36 3.07 -18.61
C LEU A 117 -1.74 1.84 -19.45
N LEU A 118 -0.83 1.35 -20.30
CA LEU A 118 -1.07 0.17 -21.12
C LEU A 118 -1.34 -1.09 -20.26
N HIS A 119 -0.67 -1.26 -19.12
CA HIS A 119 -0.98 -2.34 -18.17
C HIS A 119 -2.42 -2.26 -17.65
N VAL A 120 -2.86 -1.08 -17.26
CA VAL A 120 -4.25 -0.87 -16.79
C VAL A 120 -5.26 -1.14 -17.90
N LEU A 121 -5.00 -0.65 -19.11
CA LEU A 121 -5.92 -0.84 -20.25
C LEU A 121 -6.02 -2.32 -20.64
N ARG A 122 -4.90 -3.05 -20.64
CA ARG A 122 -4.91 -4.51 -20.89
C ARG A 122 -5.67 -5.28 -19.80
N TYR A 123 -5.55 -4.83 -18.55
CA TYR A 123 -6.36 -5.37 -17.48
C TYR A 123 -7.85 -5.17 -17.76
N TYR A 124 -8.22 -3.93 -18.05
CA TYR A 124 -9.61 -3.60 -18.39
C TYR A 124 -10.15 -4.41 -19.57
N GLU A 125 -9.40 -4.50 -20.67
CA GLU A 125 -9.80 -5.29 -21.85
C GLU A 125 -10.05 -6.76 -21.53
N ARG A 126 -9.22 -7.34 -20.66
CA ARG A 126 -9.35 -8.74 -20.24
C ARG A 126 -10.57 -8.98 -19.34
N GLU A 127 -10.84 -8.06 -18.43
CA GLU A 127 -11.89 -8.22 -17.41
C GLU A 127 -13.24 -7.65 -17.82
N ASN A 128 -13.27 -6.85 -18.86
CA ASN A 128 -14.51 -6.24 -19.33
C ASN A 128 -15.54 -7.30 -19.74
N GLY A 129 -16.73 -7.20 -19.13
CA GLY A 129 -17.80 -8.19 -19.27
C GLY A 129 -17.78 -9.33 -18.24
N HIS A 130 -16.80 -9.35 -17.31
CA HIS A 130 -16.69 -10.36 -16.25
C HIS A 130 -16.68 -9.74 -14.85
N TRP A 131 -17.27 -8.55 -14.71
CA TRP A 131 -17.30 -7.79 -13.46
C TRP A 131 -18.09 -8.46 -12.35
N ASP A 132 -19.07 -9.28 -12.69
CA ASP A 132 -19.92 -10.05 -11.78
C ASP A 132 -19.12 -11.03 -10.90
N ARG A 133 -17.91 -11.39 -11.31
CA ARG A 133 -17.00 -12.25 -10.55
C ARG A 133 -16.31 -11.53 -9.40
N ILE A 134 -16.22 -10.20 -9.43
CA ILE A 134 -15.59 -9.42 -8.37
C ILE A 134 -16.51 -9.40 -7.15
N LYS A 135 -16.00 -9.88 -6.02
CA LYS A 135 -16.73 -9.91 -4.74
C LYS A 135 -16.24 -8.86 -3.77
N GLU A 136 -14.93 -8.76 -3.63
CA GLU A 136 -14.29 -7.80 -2.72
C GLU A 136 -12.95 -7.35 -3.32
N ALA A 137 -12.55 -6.13 -2.99
CA ALA A 137 -11.26 -5.56 -3.39
C ALA A 137 -10.61 -4.84 -2.21
N GLU A 138 -9.27 -4.84 -2.12
CA GLU A 138 -8.49 -4.21 -1.06
C GLU A 138 -8.93 -4.66 0.34
N VAL A 139 -9.05 -5.97 0.53
CA VAL A 139 -9.54 -6.56 1.78
C VAL A 139 -8.45 -6.58 2.82
N GLU A 140 -8.63 -5.84 3.91
CA GLU A 140 -7.72 -5.89 5.05
C GLU A 140 -7.95 -7.17 5.86
N ILE A 141 -6.86 -7.92 6.07
CA ILE A 141 -6.86 -9.13 6.87
C ILE A 141 -6.03 -8.93 8.13
N SER A 142 -6.55 -9.37 9.26
CA SER A 142 -5.84 -9.33 10.54
C SER A 142 -5.85 -10.70 11.22
N LEU A 143 -4.65 -11.21 11.50
CA LEU A 143 -4.45 -12.41 12.30
C LEU A 143 -4.01 -12.02 13.71
N ILE A 144 -4.88 -12.23 14.69
CA ILE A 144 -4.64 -11.85 16.08
C ILE A 144 -4.05 -13.04 16.83
N LYS A 145 -2.84 -12.88 17.37
CA LYS A 145 -2.17 -13.83 18.26
C LYS A 145 -2.06 -13.25 19.68
N GLN A 146 -1.58 -14.04 20.63
CA GLN A 146 -1.47 -13.59 22.02
C GLN A 146 -0.54 -12.36 22.17
N GLN A 147 0.57 -12.33 21.41
CA GLN A 147 1.64 -11.33 21.57
C GLN A 147 1.66 -10.29 20.45
N TYR A 148 1.02 -10.54 19.30
CA TYR A 148 1.07 -9.65 18.14
C TYR A 148 -0.19 -9.74 17.28
N ILE A 149 -0.35 -8.76 16.41
CA ILE A 149 -1.35 -8.74 15.34
C ILE A 149 -0.58 -8.70 14.03
N LEU A 150 -0.85 -9.66 13.14
CA LEU A 150 -0.31 -9.66 11.78
C LEU A 150 -1.37 -9.11 10.83
N LYS A 151 -1.04 -8.05 10.13
CA LYS A 151 -1.90 -7.38 9.13
C LYS A 151 -1.40 -7.64 7.72
N GLY A 152 -2.34 -7.79 6.81
CA GLY A 152 -2.10 -7.90 5.38
C GLY A 152 -3.29 -7.36 4.61
N SER A 153 -3.14 -7.22 3.30
CA SER A 153 -4.24 -6.91 2.38
C SER A 153 -4.27 -7.93 1.25
N VAL A 154 -5.44 -8.16 0.72
CA VAL A 154 -5.69 -8.94 -0.49
C VAL A 154 -6.21 -7.97 -1.53
N ASP A 155 -5.56 -7.91 -2.70
CA ASP A 155 -5.90 -6.94 -3.72
C ASP A 155 -7.29 -7.19 -4.32
N LEU A 156 -7.62 -8.46 -4.59
CA LEU A 156 -8.91 -8.82 -5.19
C LEU A 156 -9.37 -10.21 -4.76
N ILE A 157 -10.64 -10.32 -4.41
CA ILE A 157 -11.34 -11.58 -4.22
C ILE A 157 -12.41 -11.72 -5.30
N ARG A 158 -12.32 -12.81 -6.05
CA ARG A 158 -13.33 -13.21 -7.03
C ARG A 158 -14.07 -14.45 -6.57
N GLY A 159 -15.30 -14.58 -7.02
CA GLY A 159 -16.10 -15.76 -6.76
C GLY A 159 -16.96 -16.13 -7.95
N GLU A 160 -16.98 -17.42 -8.25
CA GLU A 160 -17.89 -17.99 -9.24
C GLU A 160 -18.41 -19.33 -8.70
N HIS A 161 -19.74 -19.41 -8.54
CA HIS A 161 -20.40 -20.55 -7.89
C HIS A 161 -19.82 -20.81 -6.48
N ASP A 162 -19.26 -21.99 -6.23
CA ASP A 162 -18.68 -22.40 -4.94
C ASP A 162 -17.16 -22.20 -4.87
N THR A 163 -16.57 -21.50 -5.86
CA THR A 163 -15.12 -21.26 -5.92
C THR A 163 -14.80 -19.82 -5.53
N VAL A 164 -13.73 -19.64 -4.74
CA VAL A 164 -13.15 -18.35 -4.38
C VAL A 164 -11.72 -18.29 -4.90
N GLU A 165 -11.42 -17.25 -5.65
CA GLU A 165 -10.09 -16.95 -6.15
C GLU A 165 -9.54 -15.71 -5.46
N ILE A 166 -8.34 -15.82 -4.91
CA ILE A 166 -7.62 -14.71 -4.28
C ILE A 166 -6.52 -14.27 -5.25
N ILE A 167 -6.52 -13.01 -5.62
CA ILE A 167 -5.58 -12.43 -6.58
C ILE A 167 -4.74 -11.36 -5.89
N ASP A 168 -3.44 -11.44 -6.10
CA ASP A 168 -2.45 -10.46 -5.69
C ASP A 168 -1.73 -9.97 -6.95
N PHE A 169 -1.79 -8.66 -7.21
CA PHE A 169 -1.21 -8.05 -8.40
C PHE A 169 0.28 -7.77 -8.18
N LYS A 170 1.12 -8.30 -9.05
CA LYS A 170 2.56 -8.02 -9.08
C LYS A 170 2.88 -7.17 -10.31
N SER A 171 3.51 -6.03 -10.10
CA SER A 171 3.94 -5.07 -11.13
C SER A 171 5.45 -4.97 -11.21
#